data_792d5f2468e6cbf9580ba133ca1a6795
#
_entry.id   792d5f2468e6cbf9580ba133ca1a6795
#
_cell.length_a   1.000
_cell.length_b   1.000
_cell.length_c   1.000
_cell.angle_alpha   90.00
_cell.angle_beta   90.00
_cell.angle_gamma   90.00
#
_symmetry.space_group_name_H-M   'P 1'
#
loop_
_entity.id
_entity.type
_entity.pdbx_description
1 polymer ?
#
loop_
_entity_poly.entity_id
_entity_poly.type
_entity_poly.pdbx_seq_one_letter_code
_entity_poly.pdbx_strand_id
1 'polypeptide(L)'
;MSTANVSDDIRGKFPLHSSVWENDYRRLEEQITSAENDIEAVDPRGRTPLHLAVSLGHLESVRVLLRRGAEVTKENAKNWTVLQEAVSTGDPEMVQLVLQRRDYLKASTALGGVPELLSKIRESPDFYMEMKWEFTSWIPLLSRVCPSDVCRIWKSGACLRVDATLLGFENMTWIRGRRSYIFRGDDSCAELMEVNHDDEVVDTERFNISQEIEDVTLESMQPAEQEVAKRLTTPIVNTYLDTKDIAFERNKSGIWGWRSDKTEVVNGFEAKVFSVNNVNVVIRTRTEHLTDEEKARIKSERNILESLLGTVEQHISAQGDLTLEYATATNPTAITPEEYFDPDFDLGNRDIGRPIELSIRTQKFKGTLWMSEEHPLSLVEQVTPIIDLMARTSSHFARLRDFVTLKFPPGFPVKIEIPLFHVLNARITFGNVNKCSTEEEVNSSAAATPTSSGEDDEVCPSVFEVPSSYHRRGGSRHMNVPSNDEELLQYAIHQSLLESRRDPSQVRQLPHLSFPS
;
A
#
# COMPACT_ATOMS: atom_id res chain seq x y z
N MET A 1 8.59 -28.37 -30.98
CA MET A 1 9.15 -27.24 -30.25
C MET A 1 10.65 -27.46 -30.16
N SER A 2 11.45 -26.70 -30.89
CA SER A 2 12.90 -26.82 -30.82
C SER A 2 13.37 -26.07 -29.58
N THR A 3 13.63 -26.80 -28.51
CA THR A 3 14.33 -26.25 -27.34
C THR A 3 15.78 -26.04 -27.76
N ALA A 4 16.21 -24.79 -27.87
CA ALA A 4 17.60 -24.48 -28.14
C ALA A 4 18.44 -25.07 -27.00
N ASN A 5 19.31 -26.04 -27.31
CA ASN A 5 20.19 -26.61 -26.31
C ASN A 5 21.15 -25.56 -25.80
N VAL A 6 21.14 -25.36 -24.50
CA VAL A 6 22.06 -24.46 -23.80
C VAL A 6 23.46 -25.07 -23.80
N SER A 7 24.50 -24.25 -24.01
CA SER A 7 25.89 -24.71 -24.00
C SER A 7 26.34 -25.18 -22.61
N ASP A 8 27.34 -26.07 -22.56
CA ASP A 8 27.85 -26.61 -21.29
C ASP A 8 28.49 -25.53 -20.40
N ASP A 9 29.06 -24.48 -20.98
CA ASP A 9 29.60 -23.34 -20.23
C ASP A 9 28.51 -22.57 -19.50
N ILE A 10 27.38 -22.32 -20.18
CA ILE A 10 26.21 -21.67 -19.56
C ILE A 10 25.59 -22.57 -18.48
N ARG A 11 25.50 -23.89 -18.74
CA ARG A 11 25.02 -24.85 -17.73
C ARG A 11 25.87 -24.87 -16.48
N GLY A 12 27.18 -24.71 -16.62
CA GLY A 12 28.11 -24.63 -15.49
C GLY A 12 27.97 -23.32 -14.68
N LYS A 13 27.75 -22.20 -15.37
CA LYS A 13 27.63 -20.88 -14.71
C LYS A 13 26.23 -20.62 -14.14
N PHE A 14 25.19 -21.06 -14.84
CA PHE A 14 23.78 -20.80 -14.50
C PHE A 14 22.97 -22.11 -14.51
N PRO A 15 23.25 -23.06 -13.62
CA PRO A 15 22.66 -24.39 -13.69
C PRO A 15 21.13 -24.39 -13.59
N LEU A 16 20.54 -23.63 -12.65
CA LEU A 16 19.09 -23.57 -12.49
C LEU A 16 18.42 -22.81 -13.65
N HIS A 17 19.00 -21.69 -14.08
CA HIS A 17 18.47 -20.91 -15.20
C HIS A 17 18.52 -21.68 -16.53
N SER A 18 19.58 -22.46 -16.77
CA SER A 18 19.67 -23.27 -17.97
C SER A 18 18.61 -24.38 -18.00
N SER A 19 18.35 -25.04 -16.87
CA SER A 19 17.27 -26.04 -16.78
C SER A 19 15.89 -25.40 -16.96
N VAL A 20 15.68 -24.19 -16.45
CA VAL A 20 14.45 -23.41 -16.70
C VAL A 20 14.32 -23.05 -18.18
N TRP A 21 15.39 -22.59 -18.80
CA TRP A 21 15.39 -22.23 -20.24
C TRP A 21 15.00 -23.42 -21.12
N GLU A 22 15.60 -24.59 -20.85
CA GLU A 22 15.33 -25.84 -21.54
C GLU A 22 13.95 -26.46 -21.21
N ASN A 23 13.22 -25.87 -20.24
CA ASN A 23 11.98 -26.39 -19.68
C ASN A 23 12.13 -27.80 -19.11
N ASP A 24 13.31 -28.10 -18.58
CA ASP A 24 13.62 -29.36 -17.90
C ASP A 24 13.39 -29.25 -16.39
N TYR A 25 12.12 -29.28 -16.00
CA TYR A 25 11.73 -29.16 -14.61
C TYR A 25 12.21 -30.31 -13.71
N ARG A 26 12.48 -31.51 -14.27
CA ARG A 26 13.00 -32.65 -13.51
C ARG A 26 14.45 -32.41 -13.11
N ARG A 27 15.27 -32.02 -14.07
CA ARG A 27 16.66 -31.63 -13.82
C ARG A 27 16.74 -30.42 -12.88
N LEU A 28 15.86 -29.44 -13.04
CA LEU A 28 15.74 -28.30 -12.13
C LEU A 28 15.49 -28.76 -10.68
N GLU A 29 14.57 -29.69 -10.47
CA GLU A 29 14.25 -30.21 -9.14
C GLU A 29 15.43 -30.96 -8.51
N GLU A 30 16.14 -31.78 -9.29
CA GLU A 30 17.35 -32.47 -8.85
C GLU A 30 18.45 -31.47 -8.44
N GLN A 31 18.69 -30.45 -9.24
CA GLN A 31 19.70 -29.42 -8.96
C GLN A 31 19.40 -28.60 -7.72
N ILE A 32 18.14 -28.29 -7.46
CA ILE A 32 17.73 -27.59 -6.23
C ILE A 32 17.92 -28.51 -5.01
N THR A 33 17.60 -29.80 -5.13
CA THR A 33 17.70 -30.76 -4.03
C THR A 33 19.15 -30.99 -3.61
N SER A 34 20.12 -30.87 -4.52
CA SER A 34 21.55 -31.05 -4.21
C SER A 34 22.14 -29.98 -3.30
N ALA A 35 21.39 -28.95 -2.99
CA ALA A 35 21.76 -27.83 -2.08
C ALA A 35 23.07 -27.07 -2.47
N GLU A 36 23.62 -27.32 -3.64
CA GLU A 36 24.82 -26.63 -4.14
C GLU A 36 24.47 -25.34 -4.89
N ASN A 37 23.20 -25.18 -5.25
CA ASN A 37 22.73 -24.09 -6.08
C ASN A 37 21.82 -23.15 -5.29
N ASP A 38 22.08 -21.84 -5.39
CA ASP A 38 21.21 -20.83 -4.82
C ASP A 38 19.96 -20.65 -5.69
N ILE A 39 18.79 -20.99 -5.14
CA ILE A 39 17.49 -20.84 -5.80
C ILE A 39 17.15 -19.37 -6.12
N GLU A 40 17.82 -18.42 -5.44
CA GLU A 40 17.64 -16.99 -5.62
C GLU A 40 18.77 -16.33 -6.42
N ALA A 41 19.67 -17.12 -7.00
CA ALA A 41 20.72 -16.59 -7.87
C ALA A 41 20.10 -15.80 -9.04
N VAL A 42 20.76 -14.74 -9.44
CA VAL A 42 20.32 -13.90 -10.56
C VAL A 42 21.15 -14.16 -11.80
N ASP A 43 20.52 -14.15 -12.94
CA ASP A 43 21.16 -14.22 -14.24
C ASP A 43 21.72 -12.85 -14.68
N PRO A 44 22.46 -12.75 -15.80
CA PRO A 44 23.02 -11.48 -16.27
C PRO A 44 21.96 -10.40 -16.58
N ARG A 45 20.70 -10.78 -16.72
CA ARG A 45 19.57 -9.85 -16.96
C ARG A 45 18.81 -9.50 -15.67
N GLY A 46 19.32 -9.97 -14.50
CA GLY A 46 18.76 -9.69 -13.19
C GLY A 46 17.48 -10.46 -12.85
N ARG A 47 17.28 -11.63 -13.47
CA ARG A 47 16.17 -12.53 -13.17
C ARG A 47 16.61 -13.68 -12.28
N THR A 48 15.81 -14.02 -11.28
CA THR A 48 15.91 -15.29 -10.57
C THR A 48 15.42 -16.42 -11.48
N PRO A 49 15.69 -17.70 -11.16
CA PRO A 49 15.09 -18.84 -11.88
C PRO A 49 13.57 -18.74 -11.95
N LEU A 50 12.90 -18.25 -10.89
CA LEU A 50 11.46 -18.08 -10.88
C LEU A 50 10.99 -16.98 -11.84
N HIS A 51 11.64 -15.82 -11.86
CA HIS A 51 11.34 -14.77 -12.84
C HIS A 51 11.52 -15.26 -14.29
N LEU A 52 12.59 -16.00 -14.55
CA LEU A 52 12.87 -16.56 -15.86
C LEU A 52 11.79 -17.57 -16.28
N ALA A 53 11.41 -18.47 -15.36
CA ALA A 53 10.38 -19.48 -15.62
C ALA A 53 9.01 -18.85 -15.93
N VAL A 54 8.63 -17.81 -15.19
CA VAL A 54 7.40 -17.06 -15.42
C VAL A 54 7.45 -16.34 -16.78
N SER A 55 8.53 -15.62 -17.07
CA SER A 55 8.68 -14.89 -18.34
C SER A 55 8.64 -15.81 -19.56
N LEU A 56 9.18 -17.02 -19.45
CA LEU A 56 9.13 -18.05 -20.51
C LEU A 56 7.84 -18.87 -20.52
N GLY A 57 6.93 -18.67 -19.57
CA GLY A 57 5.66 -19.40 -19.48
C GLY A 57 5.83 -20.89 -19.13
N HIS A 58 6.93 -21.27 -18.48
CA HIS A 58 7.25 -22.66 -18.11
C HIS A 58 6.60 -23.06 -16.79
N LEU A 59 5.30 -23.38 -16.83
CA LEU A 59 4.44 -23.60 -15.67
C LEU A 59 4.98 -24.68 -14.71
N GLU A 60 5.49 -25.80 -15.24
CA GLU A 60 6.01 -26.87 -14.37
C GLU A 60 7.30 -26.47 -13.65
N SER A 61 8.16 -25.69 -14.29
CA SER A 61 9.34 -25.10 -13.63
C SER A 61 8.92 -24.13 -12.53
N VAL A 62 7.87 -23.32 -12.74
CA VAL A 62 7.30 -22.45 -11.71
C VAL A 62 6.76 -23.25 -10.52
N ARG A 63 6.03 -24.35 -10.77
CA ARG A 63 5.53 -25.25 -9.70
C ARG A 63 6.66 -25.81 -8.85
N VAL A 64 7.74 -26.27 -9.48
CA VAL A 64 8.92 -26.81 -8.79
C VAL A 64 9.57 -25.72 -7.94
N LEU A 65 9.84 -24.55 -8.50
CA LEU A 65 10.49 -23.45 -7.79
C LEU A 65 9.66 -22.96 -6.59
N LEU A 66 8.36 -22.79 -6.77
CA LEU A 66 7.47 -22.37 -5.68
C LEU A 66 7.40 -23.43 -4.57
N ARG A 67 7.32 -24.71 -4.92
CA ARG A 67 7.32 -25.82 -3.95
C ARG A 67 8.63 -25.87 -3.16
N ARG A 68 9.74 -25.53 -3.79
CA ARG A 68 11.07 -25.48 -3.16
C ARG A 68 11.37 -24.17 -2.45
N GLY A 69 10.41 -23.26 -2.35
CA GLY A 69 10.49 -22.07 -1.52
C GLY A 69 11.06 -20.82 -2.20
N ALA A 70 11.08 -20.76 -3.54
CA ALA A 70 11.48 -19.56 -4.24
C ALA A 70 10.67 -18.33 -3.81
N GLU A 71 11.35 -17.19 -3.69
CA GLU A 71 10.80 -15.93 -3.19
C GLU A 71 9.97 -15.23 -4.28
N VAL A 72 8.65 -15.09 -4.06
CA VAL A 72 7.71 -14.49 -5.00
C VAL A 72 7.62 -12.97 -4.91
N THR A 73 8.12 -12.37 -3.84
CA THR A 73 8.05 -10.91 -3.63
C THR A 73 9.25 -10.18 -4.21
N LYS A 74 10.28 -10.92 -4.60
CA LYS A 74 11.49 -10.35 -5.19
C LYS A 74 11.19 -9.70 -6.54
N GLU A 75 11.76 -8.53 -6.76
CA GLU A 75 11.63 -7.80 -8.01
C GLU A 75 12.79 -8.14 -8.96
N ASN A 76 12.52 -8.11 -10.26
CA ASN A 76 13.55 -8.22 -11.29
C ASN A 76 14.32 -6.88 -11.46
N ALA A 77 15.32 -6.86 -12.34
CA ALA A 77 16.13 -5.66 -12.60
C ALA A 77 15.32 -4.44 -13.08
N LYS A 78 14.09 -4.64 -13.56
CA LYS A 78 13.17 -3.57 -13.99
C LYS A 78 12.16 -3.20 -12.90
N ASN A 79 12.33 -3.70 -11.66
CA ASN A 79 11.44 -3.52 -10.51
C ASN A 79 10.01 -4.01 -10.76
N TRP A 80 9.87 -5.19 -11.36
CA TRP A 80 8.61 -5.91 -11.49
C TRP A 80 8.63 -7.16 -10.63
N THR A 81 7.57 -7.39 -9.88
CA THR A 81 7.40 -8.60 -9.07
C THR A 81 7.08 -9.81 -9.93
N VAL A 82 7.28 -11.00 -9.37
CA VAL A 82 6.91 -12.27 -10.03
C VAL A 82 5.44 -12.30 -10.42
N LEU A 83 4.55 -11.76 -9.55
CA LEU A 83 3.11 -11.70 -9.85
C LEU A 83 2.79 -10.77 -11.02
N GLN A 84 3.42 -9.60 -11.09
CA GLN A 84 3.23 -8.67 -12.20
C GLN A 84 3.69 -9.29 -13.53
N GLU A 85 4.80 -10.02 -13.52
CA GLU A 85 5.25 -10.78 -14.70
C GLU A 85 4.30 -11.94 -15.04
N ALA A 86 3.74 -12.63 -14.02
CA ALA A 86 2.74 -13.67 -14.23
C ALA A 86 1.47 -13.12 -14.90
N VAL A 87 0.96 -11.96 -14.45
CA VAL A 87 -0.19 -11.29 -15.08
C VAL A 87 0.12 -10.93 -16.54
N SER A 88 1.34 -10.45 -16.81
CA SER A 88 1.79 -10.13 -18.16
C SER A 88 1.70 -11.32 -19.12
N THR A 89 1.86 -12.55 -18.64
CA THR A 89 1.72 -13.75 -19.50
C THR A 89 0.30 -13.93 -20.03
N GLY A 90 -0.71 -13.43 -19.30
CA GLY A 90 -2.12 -13.65 -19.61
C GLY A 90 -2.60 -15.08 -19.29
N ASP A 91 -1.79 -15.88 -18.60
CA ASP A 91 -2.11 -17.26 -18.23
C ASP A 91 -2.77 -17.29 -16.83
N PRO A 92 -4.06 -17.69 -16.72
CA PRO A 92 -4.77 -17.70 -15.44
C PRO A 92 -4.17 -18.69 -14.43
N GLU A 93 -3.64 -19.83 -14.88
CA GLU A 93 -3.03 -20.82 -14.02
C GLU A 93 -1.69 -20.31 -13.43
N MET A 94 -0.90 -19.63 -14.25
CA MET A 94 0.32 -18.96 -13.82
C MET A 94 0.02 -17.90 -12.74
N VAL A 95 -0.98 -17.06 -12.97
CA VAL A 95 -1.40 -16.03 -12.03
C VAL A 95 -1.91 -16.65 -10.73
N GLN A 96 -2.74 -17.69 -10.81
CA GLN A 96 -3.29 -18.39 -9.65
C GLN A 96 -2.18 -18.96 -8.75
N LEU A 97 -1.20 -19.65 -9.32
CA LEU A 97 -0.08 -20.25 -8.58
C LEU A 97 0.77 -19.21 -7.86
N VAL A 98 1.16 -18.18 -8.58
CA VAL A 98 2.01 -17.11 -8.03
C VAL A 98 1.26 -16.33 -6.95
N LEU A 99 -0.01 -16.01 -7.19
CA LEU A 99 -0.87 -15.29 -6.26
C LEU A 99 -1.06 -16.06 -4.96
N GLN A 100 -1.39 -17.36 -5.06
CA GLN A 100 -1.54 -18.24 -3.90
C GLN A 100 -0.27 -18.28 -3.04
N ARG A 101 0.90 -18.43 -3.67
CA ARG A 101 2.16 -18.48 -2.94
C ARG A 101 2.52 -17.15 -2.30
N ARG A 102 2.28 -16.04 -3.02
CA ARG A 102 2.46 -14.69 -2.49
C ARG A 102 1.60 -14.46 -1.25
N ASP A 103 0.33 -14.81 -1.32
CA ASP A 103 -0.63 -14.58 -0.23
C ASP A 103 -0.28 -15.45 0.98
N TYR A 104 0.13 -16.69 0.75
CA TYR A 104 0.65 -17.56 1.80
C TYR A 104 1.87 -16.95 2.51
N LEU A 105 2.88 -16.50 1.76
CA LEU A 105 4.08 -15.92 2.35
C LEU A 105 3.79 -14.60 3.05
N LYS A 106 2.91 -13.76 2.48
CA LYS A 106 2.49 -12.50 3.08
C LYS A 106 1.78 -12.74 4.42
N ALA A 107 0.85 -13.69 4.47
CA ALA A 107 0.13 -14.06 5.68
C ALA A 107 1.06 -14.63 6.74
N SER A 108 1.88 -15.61 6.38
CA SER A 108 2.84 -16.25 7.28
C SER A 108 3.85 -15.26 7.86
N THR A 109 4.42 -14.39 7.03
CA THR A 109 5.39 -13.36 7.48
C THR A 109 4.71 -12.31 8.35
N ALA A 110 3.50 -11.87 7.98
CA ALA A 110 2.74 -10.90 8.77
C ALA A 110 2.47 -11.43 10.17
N LEU A 111 1.95 -12.64 10.28
CA LEU A 111 1.65 -13.28 11.57
C LEU A 111 2.91 -13.55 12.40
N GLY A 112 3.98 -14.07 11.79
CA GLY A 112 5.23 -14.37 12.46
C GLY A 112 5.94 -13.15 13.08
N GLY A 113 5.73 -11.96 12.53
CA GLY A 113 6.31 -10.72 13.06
C GLY A 113 5.43 -9.96 14.07
N VAL A 114 4.20 -10.42 14.32
CA VAL A 114 3.28 -9.73 15.26
C VAL A 114 3.82 -9.72 16.69
N PRO A 115 4.35 -10.81 17.28
CA PRO A 115 4.86 -10.81 18.65
C PRO A 115 5.96 -9.76 18.87
N GLU A 116 6.90 -9.63 17.93
CA GLU A 116 7.97 -8.63 18.02
C GLU A 116 7.41 -7.19 17.99
N LEU A 117 6.44 -6.93 17.12
CA LEU A 117 5.80 -5.60 17.06
C LEU A 117 5.01 -5.29 18.33
N LEU A 118 4.30 -6.26 18.88
CA LEU A 118 3.57 -6.08 20.13
C LEU A 118 4.53 -5.78 21.30
N SER A 119 5.70 -6.43 21.34
CA SER A 119 6.74 -6.10 22.30
C SER A 119 7.24 -4.65 22.14
N LYS A 120 7.55 -4.23 20.93
CA LYS A 120 7.97 -2.84 20.64
C LYS A 120 6.91 -1.82 21.02
N ILE A 121 5.64 -2.09 20.75
CA ILE A 121 4.53 -1.21 21.13
C ILE A 121 4.41 -1.16 22.65
N ARG A 122 4.53 -2.31 23.34
CA ARG A 122 4.45 -2.37 24.81
C ARG A 122 5.56 -1.59 25.49
N GLU A 123 6.77 -1.66 24.96
CA GLU A 123 7.96 -0.99 25.51
C GLU A 123 7.97 0.52 25.23
N SER A 124 7.26 0.98 24.19
CA SER A 124 7.18 2.41 23.89
C SER A 124 6.35 3.15 24.93
N PRO A 125 6.66 4.45 25.23
CA PRO A 125 5.91 5.24 26.20
C PRO A 125 4.43 5.35 25.85
N ASP A 126 3.58 5.36 26.87
CA ASP A 126 2.14 5.57 26.72
C ASP A 126 1.85 6.99 26.30
N PHE A 127 0.74 7.19 25.59
CA PHE A 127 0.34 8.51 25.14
C PHE A 127 -1.15 8.62 24.82
N TYR A 128 -1.63 9.85 24.82
CA TYR A 128 -2.86 10.29 24.19
C TYR A 128 -2.56 11.38 23.17
N MET A 129 -3.28 11.37 22.04
CA MET A 129 -3.23 12.49 21.09
C MET A 129 -4.52 12.60 20.27
N GLU A 130 -4.77 13.79 19.75
CA GLU A 130 -5.80 14.04 18.74
C GLU A 130 -5.14 14.32 17.40
N MET A 131 -5.59 13.59 16.37
CA MET A 131 -5.19 13.79 14.99
C MET A 131 -6.38 14.36 14.23
N LYS A 132 -6.31 15.64 13.87
CA LYS A 132 -7.27 16.25 12.95
C LYS A 132 -6.75 16.14 11.55
N TRP A 133 -7.54 15.56 10.67
CA TRP A 133 -7.26 15.58 9.24
C TRP A 133 -8.43 16.23 8.49
N GLU A 134 -8.11 17.00 7.45
CA GLU A 134 -9.10 17.72 6.65
C GLU A 134 -8.60 17.91 5.23
N PHE A 135 -9.54 17.82 4.30
CA PHE A 135 -9.35 18.32 2.95
C PHE A 135 -10.03 19.68 2.81
N THR A 136 -9.39 20.60 2.13
CA THR A 136 -9.94 21.91 1.83
C THR A 136 -9.80 22.19 0.33
N SER A 137 -10.72 23.00 -0.21
CA SER A 137 -10.66 23.42 -1.61
C SER A 137 -11.01 24.90 -1.72
N TRP A 138 -10.37 25.60 -2.65
CA TRP A 138 -10.75 26.96 -3.01
C TRP A 138 -11.98 27.00 -3.92
N ILE A 139 -12.38 25.88 -4.52
CA ILE A 139 -13.60 25.76 -5.32
C ILE A 139 -14.81 25.59 -4.39
N PRO A 140 -15.79 26.52 -4.41
CA PRO A 140 -16.88 26.52 -3.42
C PRO A 140 -17.72 25.26 -3.37
N LEU A 141 -18.01 24.63 -4.51
CA LEU A 141 -18.77 23.37 -4.55
C LEU A 141 -17.96 22.20 -4.01
N LEU A 142 -16.69 22.12 -4.36
CA LEU A 142 -15.79 21.06 -3.89
C LEU A 142 -15.49 21.24 -2.40
N SER A 143 -15.36 22.46 -1.92
CA SER A 143 -15.17 22.76 -0.50
C SER A 143 -16.27 22.20 0.40
N ARG A 144 -17.51 22.13 -0.09
CA ARG A 144 -18.66 21.61 0.68
C ARG A 144 -18.64 20.08 0.85
N VAL A 145 -17.99 19.38 -0.05
CA VAL A 145 -17.88 17.90 -0.04
C VAL A 145 -16.52 17.40 0.44
N CYS A 146 -15.63 18.31 0.85
CA CYS A 146 -14.34 17.94 1.43
C CYS A 146 -14.52 17.27 2.79
N PRO A 147 -13.95 16.07 3.00
CA PRO A 147 -14.06 15.37 4.27
C PRO A 147 -13.11 15.94 5.32
N SER A 148 -13.47 15.78 6.58
CA SER A 148 -12.61 16.04 7.72
C SER A 148 -13.02 15.16 8.89
N ASP A 149 -12.06 14.81 9.75
CA ASP A 149 -12.35 14.12 11.01
C ASP A 149 -11.32 14.48 12.06
N VAL A 150 -11.68 14.22 13.31
CA VAL A 150 -10.78 14.28 14.46
C VAL A 150 -10.74 12.91 15.09
N CYS A 151 -9.61 12.22 14.90
CA CYS A 151 -9.36 10.93 15.53
C CYS A 151 -8.70 11.13 16.89
N ARG A 152 -9.25 10.51 17.93
CA ARG A 152 -8.65 10.44 19.26
C ARG A 152 -7.92 9.12 19.39
N ILE A 153 -6.69 9.16 19.86
CA ILE A 153 -5.80 8.00 19.90
C ILE A 153 -5.24 7.84 21.31
N TRP A 154 -5.49 6.71 21.92
CA TRP A 154 -4.92 6.30 23.21
C TRP A 154 -4.04 5.08 23.03
N LYS A 155 -2.88 5.09 23.65
CA LYS A 155 -1.97 3.95 23.70
C LYS A 155 -1.54 3.73 25.14
N SER A 156 -1.71 2.51 25.65
CA SER A 156 -1.17 2.08 26.94
C SER A 156 -0.72 0.62 26.87
N GLY A 157 0.55 0.36 27.19
CA GLY A 157 1.17 -0.92 27.00
C GLY A 157 1.01 -1.41 25.56
N ALA A 158 0.47 -2.62 25.36
CA ALA A 158 0.13 -3.16 24.04
C ALA A 158 -1.34 -2.91 23.64
N CYS A 159 -2.03 -1.98 24.32
CA CYS A 159 -3.39 -1.58 24.00
C CYS A 159 -3.41 -0.29 23.19
N LEU A 160 -4.28 -0.22 22.20
CA LEU A 160 -4.49 0.94 21.35
C LEU A 160 -5.99 1.16 21.16
N ARG A 161 -6.45 2.39 21.30
CA ARG A 161 -7.81 2.81 20.96
C ARG A 161 -7.78 3.98 20.00
N VAL A 162 -8.60 3.91 18.96
CA VAL A 162 -8.81 5.00 18.01
C VAL A 162 -10.30 5.26 17.91
N ASP A 163 -10.71 6.47 18.23
CA ASP A 163 -12.07 6.94 18.04
C ASP A 163 -12.14 7.80 16.77
N ALA A 164 -13.13 7.52 15.92
CA ALA A 164 -13.37 8.23 14.67
C ALA A 164 -14.87 8.51 14.49
N THR A 165 -15.18 9.56 13.73
CA THR A 165 -16.57 9.94 13.46
C THR A 165 -16.97 9.82 12.01
N LEU A 166 -16.02 9.73 11.07
CA LEU A 166 -16.30 9.60 9.66
C LEU A 166 -16.40 8.12 9.28
N LEU A 167 -17.58 7.69 8.80
CA LEU A 167 -17.87 6.28 8.50
C LEU A 167 -17.84 5.96 7.01
N GLY A 168 -18.18 6.91 6.16
CA GLY A 168 -18.26 6.67 4.72
C GLY A 168 -18.83 7.85 3.94
N PHE A 169 -19.05 7.62 2.65
CA PHE A 169 -19.64 8.61 1.75
C PHE A 169 -20.70 7.92 0.88
N GLU A 170 -21.96 8.35 1.03
CA GLU A 170 -23.09 7.85 0.25
C GLU A 170 -23.99 9.00 -0.18
N ASN A 171 -24.54 8.90 -1.38
CA ASN A 171 -25.48 9.89 -1.93
C ASN A 171 -24.96 11.35 -1.82
N MET A 172 -23.68 11.56 -2.14
CA MET A 172 -23.01 12.87 -2.05
C MET A 172 -22.96 13.48 -0.65
N THR A 173 -23.11 12.66 0.40
CA THR A 173 -23.10 13.08 1.80
C THR A 173 -22.15 12.20 2.62
N TRP A 174 -21.40 12.81 3.53
CA TRP A 174 -20.54 12.09 4.47
C TRP A 174 -21.37 11.51 5.60
N ILE A 175 -21.30 10.17 5.75
CA ILE A 175 -21.94 9.46 6.83
C ILE A 175 -21.06 9.60 8.08
N ARG A 176 -21.67 10.04 9.16
CA ARG A 176 -21.03 10.19 10.44
C ARG A 176 -21.67 9.32 11.49
N GLY A 177 -20.87 8.89 12.46
CA GLY A 177 -21.30 8.12 13.61
C GLY A 177 -20.13 8.02 14.61
N ARG A 178 -20.38 7.42 15.75
CA ARG A 178 -19.36 7.25 16.80
C ARG A 178 -18.83 5.82 16.74
N ARG A 179 -17.55 5.69 16.36
CA ARG A 179 -16.85 4.39 16.27
C ARG A 179 -15.59 4.42 17.11
N SER A 180 -15.36 3.32 17.83
CA SER A 180 -14.08 3.07 18.49
C SER A 180 -13.49 1.77 17.98
N TYR A 181 -12.23 1.81 17.62
CA TYR A 181 -11.43 0.65 17.26
C TYR A 181 -10.46 0.39 18.40
N ILE A 182 -10.65 -0.72 19.12
CA ILE A 182 -9.85 -1.06 20.28
C ILE A 182 -9.05 -2.33 19.99
N PHE A 183 -7.75 -2.20 20.06
CA PHE A 183 -6.82 -3.31 19.95
C PHE A 183 -6.22 -3.61 21.31
N ARG A 184 -6.20 -4.88 21.69
CA ARG A 184 -5.52 -5.40 22.88
C ARG A 184 -4.58 -6.49 22.46
N GLY A 185 -3.29 -6.31 22.72
CA GLY A 185 -2.25 -7.29 22.43
C GLY A 185 -1.76 -7.96 23.69
N ASP A 186 -1.67 -9.29 23.63
CA ASP A 186 -0.98 -10.14 24.60
C ASP A 186 0.13 -10.91 23.89
N ASP A 187 0.97 -11.65 24.59
CA ASP A 187 2.12 -12.36 24.01
C ASP A 187 1.72 -13.42 22.96
N SER A 188 0.57 -14.03 23.15
CA SER A 188 0.07 -15.11 22.28
C SER A 188 -1.27 -14.80 21.61
N CYS A 189 -1.97 -13.78 22.07
CA CYS A 189 -3.31 -13.46 21.61
C CYS A 189 -3.43 -11.96 21.31
N ALA A 190 -4.25 -11.63 20.34
CA ALA A 190 -4.67 -10.28 20.08
C ALA A 190 -6.20 -10.22 19.96
N GLU A 191 -6.78 -9.15 20.43
CA GLU A 191 -8.21 -8.88 20.35
C GLU A 191 -8.41 -7.53 19.66
N LEU A 192 -9.20 -7.52 18.59
CA LEU A 192 -9.65 -6.32 17.91
C LEU A 192 -11.16 -6.17 18.13
N MET A 193 -11.58 -5.04 18.63
CA MET A 193 -12.98 -4.70 18.83
C MET A 193 -13.34 -3.46 18.00
N GLU A 194 -14.38 -3.59 17.20
CA GLU A 194 -15.05 -2.45 16.58
C GLU A 194 -16.32 -2.14 17.37
N VAL A 195 -16.35 -0.96 17.99
CA VAL A 195 -17.46 -0.51 18.83
C VAL A 195 -18.30 0.51 18.09
N ASN A 196 -19.54 0.17 17.86
CA ASN A 196 -20.56 1.09 17.34
C ASN A 196 -21.34 1.67 18.53
N HIS A 197 -21.05 2.92 18.88
CA HIS A 197 -21.70 3.58 20.01
C HIS A 197 -23.11 4.08 19.71
N ASP A 198 -23.49 4.18 18.43
CA ASP A 198 -24.83 4.63 18.06
C ASP A 198 -25.83 3.49 18.15
N ASP A 199 -25.41 2.27 17.84
CA ASP A 199 -26.23 1.05 17.91
C ASP A 199 -25.97 0.22 19.17
N GLU A 200 -24.99 0.62 20.00
CA GLU A 200 -24.55 -0.09 21.21
C GLU A 200 -24.11 -1.56 20.91
N VAL A 201 -23.37 -1.73 19.81
CA VAL A 201 -22.90 -3.03 19.33
C VAL A 201 -21.38 -3.08 19.33
N VAL A 202 -20.83 -4.24 19.69
CA VAL A 202 -19.39 -4.52 19.64
C VAL A 202 -19.17 -5.77 18.79
N ASP A 203 -18.44 -5.61 17.71
CA ASP A 203 -17.90 -6.71 16.94
C ASP A 203 -16.48 -7.01 17.44
N THR A 204 -16.27 -8.24 17.91
CA THR A 204 -15.00 -8.66 18.49
C THR A 204 -14.38 -9.76 17.66
N GLU A 205 -13.14 -9.52 17.22
CA GLU A 205 -12.29 -10.53 16.58
C GLU A 205 -11.14 -10.88 17.53
N ARG A 206 -10.96 -12.18 17.77
CA ARG A 206 -9.87 -12.70 18.60
C ARG A 206 -8.96 -13.54 17.75
N PHE A 207 -7.67 -13.30 17.88
CA PHE A 207 -6.63 -14.00 17.18
C PHE A 207 -5.74 -14.71 18.20
N ASN A 208 -5.63 -16.02 18.07
CA ASN A 208 -4.53 -16.76 18.68
C ASN A 208 -3.41 -16.81 17.66
N ILE A 209 -2.34 -16.04 17.88
CA ILE A 209 -1.27 -15.86 16.88
C ILE A 209 -0.62 -17.20 16.51
N SER A 210 -0.41 -18.09 17.48
CA SER A 210 0.17 -19.41 17.22
C SER A 210 -0.75 -20.30 16.39
N GLN A 211 -2.04 -20.31 16.69
CA GLN A 211 -3.05 -21.07 15.95
C GLN A 211 -3.25 -20.52 14.54
N GLU A 212 -3.32 -19.19 14.37
CA GLU A 212 -3.42 -18.57 13.07
C GLU A 212 -2.22 -18.89 12.17
N ILE A 213 -1.00 -18.97 12.74
CA ILE A 213 0.19 -19.40 11.99
C ILE A 213 0.06 -20.86 11.53
N GLU A 214 -0.49 -21.75 12.34
CA GLU A 214 -0.71 -23.15 11.99
C GLU A 214 -1.83 -23.30 10.93
N ASP A 215 -2.88 -22.48 11.01
CA ASP A 215 -4.02 -22.51 10.09
C ASP A 215 -3.70 -21.91 8.73
N VAL A 216 -2.67 -21.07 8.61
CA VAL A 216 -2.19 -20.54 7.33
C VAL A 216 -1.45 -21.64 6.56
N THR A 217 -2.16 -22.29 5.67
CA THR A 217 -1.61 -23.27 4.74
C THR A 217 -1.65 -22.76 3.31
N LEU A 218 -0.83 -23.36 2.44
CA LEU A 218 -0.87 -23.00 1.02
C LEU A 218 -2.26 -23.25 0.41
N GLU A 219 -2.95 -24.32 0.84
CA GLU A 219 -4.29 -24.65 0.35
C GLU A 219 -5.35 -23.65 0.80
N SER A 220 -5.24 -23.13 2.05
CA SER A 220 -6.17 -22.11 2.56
C SER A 220 -6.05 -20.77 1.84
N MET A 221 -4.92 -20.51 1.16
CA MET A 221 -4.64 -19.28 0.42
C MET A 221 -4.96 -19.38 -1.08
N GLN A 222 -5.80 -20.33 -1.48
CA GLN A 222 -6.20 -20.44 -2.88
C GLN A 222 -7.05 -19.23 -3.30
N PRO A 223 -6.61 -18.44 -4.29
CA PRO A 223 -7.33 -17.26 -4.72
C PRO A 223 -8.65 -17.63 -5.40
N ALA A 224 -9.66 -16.79 -5.24
CA ALA A 224 -10.92 -16.94 -5.95
C ALA A 224 -10.71 -16.72 -7.47
N GLU A 225 -11.47 -17.45 -8.30
CA GLU A 225 -11.41 -17.29 -9.76
C GLU A 225 -11.68 -15.85 -10.21
N GLN A 226 -12.58 -15.16 -9.51
CA GLN A 226 -12.89 -13.75 -9.77
C GLN A 226 -11.70 -12.82 -9.53
N GLU A 227 -10.86 -13.12 -8.55
CA GLU A 227 -9.65 -12.34 -8.26
C GLU A 227 -8.61 -12.52 -9.37
N VAL A 228 -8.41 -13.74 -9.82
CA VAL A 228 -7.52 -14.04 -10.96
C VAL A 228 -8.03 -13.35 -12.23
N ALA A 229 -9.33 -13.50 -12.53
CA ALA A 229 -9.95 -12.87 -13.69
C ALA A 229 -9.82 -11.33 -13.66
N LYS A 230 -10.02 -10.72 -12.48
CA LYS A 230 -9.88 -9.28 -12.32
C LYS A 230 -8.48 -8.79 -12.64
N ARG A 231 -7.44 -9.52 -12.19
CA ARG A 231 -6.04 -9.18 -12.51
C ARG A 231 -5.74 -9.28 -14.00
N LEU A 232 -6.31 -10.28 -14.68
CA LEU A 232 -6.13 -10.47 -16.12
C LEU A 232 -6.90 -9.48 -16.99
N THR A 233 -7.88 -8.78 -16.44
CA THR A 233 -8.73 -7.79 -17.16
C THR A 233 -8.48 -6.35 -16.73
N THR A 234 -7.52 -6.12 -15.82
CA THR A 234 -7.11 -4.80 -15.37
C THR A 234 -5.63 -4.53 -15.67
N PRO A 235 -5.21 -3.28 -15.83
CA PRO A 235 -3.80 -2.95 -16.03
C PRO A 235 -2.92 -3.41 -14.87
N ILE A 236 -1.68 -3.79 -15.17
CA ILE A 236 -0.64 -3.96 -14.16
C ILE A 236 -0.18 -2.57 -13.76
N VAL A 237 -0.37 -2.20 -12.49
CA VAL A 237 0.02 -0.89 -11.96
C VAL A 237 1.07 -1.07 -10.88
N ASN A 238 2.16 -0.32 -10.99
CA ASN A 238 3.17 -0.20 -9.95
C ASN A 238 3.32 1.28 -9.59
N THR A 239 3.00 1.62 -8.35
CA THR A 239 3.15 2.98 -7.83
C THR A 239 4.19 2.99 -6.72
N TYR A 240 5.13 3.88 -6.83
CA TYR A 240 6.13 4.08 -5.78
C TYR A 240 6.44 5.55 -5.58
N LEU A 241 6.91 5.87 -4.37
CA LEU A 241 7.40 7.18 -4.02
C LEU A 241 8.89 7.25 -4.37
N ASP A 242 9.23 8.09 -5.34
CA ASP A 242 10.64 8.37 -5.63
C ASP A 242 11.16 9.40 -4.62
N THR A 243 12.02 8.91 -3.72
CA THR A 243 12.56 9.69 -2.60
C THR A 243 13.97 10.21 -2.85
N LYS A 244 14.56 9.94 -4.02
CA LYS A 244 15.98 10.25 -4.30
C LYS A 244 16.29 11.74 -4.20
N ASP A 245 15.37 12.57 -4.67
CA ASP A 245 15.56 14.02 -4.77
C ASP A 245 14.70 14.80 -3.78
N ILE A 246 14.11 14.13 -2.77
CA ILE A 246 13.32 14.84 -1.75
C ILE A 246 14.22 15.79 -0.97
N ALA A 247 13.81 17.05 -0.93
CA ALA A 247 14.50 18.11 -0.20
C ALA A 247 13.57 18.75 0.83
N PHE A 248 14.10 18.95 2.04
CA PHE A 248 13.46 19.70 3.11
C PHE A 248 14.18 21.02 3.28
N GLU A 249 13.54 22.11 2.89
CA GLU A 249 14.10 23.45 2.94
C GLU A 249 13.40 24.30 3.99
N ARG A 250 14.18 25.01 4.82
CA ARG A 250 13.64 25.95 5.79
C ARG A 250 12.90 27.08 5.11
N ASN A 251 11.65 27.26 5.46
CA ASN A 251 10.89 28.43 5.01
C ASN A 251 11.43 29.69 5.67
N LYS A 252 11.43 30.77 4.92
CA LYS A 252 11.84 32.08 5.41
C LYS A 252 10.67 33.04 5.45
N SER A 253 10.59 33.82 6.52
CA SER A 253 9.64 34.92 6.69
C SER A 253 10.36 36.25 6.73
N GLY A 254 9.72 37.32 6.31
CA GLY A 254 10.24 38.68 6.34
C GLY A 254 10.22 39.40 4.99
N ILE A 255 10.32 40.71 5.01
CA ILE A 255 10.28 41.58 3.86
C ILE A 255 11.68 42.09 3.56
N TRP A 256 12.06 42.09 2.29
CA TRP A 256 13.25 42.75 1.70
C TRP A 256 14.46 42.97 2.63
N GLY A 257 15.41 42.04 2.61
CA GLY A 257 16.71 42.16 3.30
C GLY A 257 16.76 41.60 4.74
N TRP A 258 15.63 41.39 5.39
CA TRP A 258 15.51 40.81 6.74
C TRP A 258 14.71 39.53 6.71
N ARG A 259 15.26 38.49 6.13
CA ARG A 259 14.65 37.15 6.10
C ARG A 259 15.19 36.31 7.24
N SER A 260 14.31 35.93 8.16
CA SER A 260 14.59 34.95 9.22
C SER A 260 13.92 33.60 8.88
N ASP A 261 14.41 32.55 9.45
CA ASP A 261 13.79 31.24 9.38
C ASP A 261 12.39 31.29 9.98
N LYS A 262 11.40 30.74 9.25
CA LYS A 262 10.02 30.77 9.68
C LYS A 262 9.76 29.78 10.81
N THR A 263 9.17 30.27 11.90
CA THR A 263 8.70 29.50 13.03
C THR A 263 7.24 29.85 13.27
N GLU A 264 6.40 28.89 13.61
CA GLU A 264 5.00 29.07 13.94
C GLU A 264 4.63 28.24 15.17
N VAL A 265 3.69 28.72 15.97
CA VAL A 265 3.14 27.95 17.08
C VAL A 265 1.94 27.16 16.58
N VAL A 266 1.97 25.83 16.73
CA VAL A 266 0.90 24.91 16.33
C VAL A 266 0.47 24.13 17.58
N ASN A 267 -0.78 24.31 18.00
CA ASN A 267 -1.36 23.64 19.17
C ASN A 267 -0.48 23.77 20.44
N GLY A 268 0.16 24.92 20.63
CA GLY A 268 1.01 25.22 21.80
C GLY A 268 2.48 24.83 21.65
N PHE A 269 2.86 24.18 20.55
CA PHE A 269 4.25 23.80 20.26
C PHE A 269 4.89 24.76 19.26
N GLU A 270 6.09 25.22 19.57
CA GLU A 270 6.88 25.97 18.61
C GLU A 270 7.38 25.02 17.52
N ALA A 271 7.11 25.34 16.27
CA ALA A 271 7.42 24.50 15.13
C ALA A 271 8.22 25.25 14.07
N LYS A 272 9.29 24.61 13.61
CA LYS A 272 10.08 25.06 12.46
C LYS A 272 9.39 24.65 11.18
N VAL A 273 9.23 25.59 10.25
CA VAL A 273 8.49 25.36 9.01
C VAL A 273 9.44 24.98 7.88
N PHE A 274 9.14 23.88 7.21
CA PHE A 274 9.91 23.35 6.08
C PHE A 274 9.02 23.19 4.86
N SER A 275 9.53 23.62 3.70
CA SER A 275 8.98 23.21 2.40
C SER A 275 9.56 21.86 2.02
N VAL A 276 8.69 20.94 1.61
CA VAL A 276 9.06 19.65 1.05
C VAL A 276 8.94 19.77 -0.47
N ASN A 277 10.04 19.57 -1.15
CA ASN A 277 10.11 19.64 -2.60
C ASN A 277 10.50 18.27 -3.17
N ASN A 278 10.17 18.06 -4.46
CA ASN A 278 10.51 16.86 -5.23
C ASN A 278 9.94 15.55 -4.63
N VAL A 279 8.74 15.61 -4.09
CA VAL A 279 7.98 14.40 -3.76
C VAL A 279 7.37 13.88 -5.05
N ASN A 280 7.99 12.87 -5.64
CA ASN A 280 7.57 12.31 -6.91
C ASN A 280 6.83 10.99 -6.68
N VAL A 281 5.56 10.93 -7.02
CA VAL A 281 4.81 9.68 -7.11
C VAL A 281 4.89 9.20 -8.55
N VAL A 282 5.56 8.07 -8.75
CA VAL A 282 5.72 7.45 -10.07
C VAL A 282 4.72 6.31 -10.21
N ILE A 283 3.89 6.40 -11.22
CA ILE A 283 2.88 5.39 -11.57
C ILE A 283 3.32 4.75 -12.89
N ARG A 284 3.60 3.46 -12.86
CA ARG A 284 3.98 2.67 -14.01
C ARG A 284 2.83 1.73 -14.33
N THR A 285 2.34 1.77 -15.55
CA THR A 285 1.19 0.97 -16.00
C THR A 285 1.58 0.11 -17.19
N ARG A 286 1.24 -1.18 -17.14
CA ARG A 286 1.45 -2.14 -18.23
C ARG A 286 0.11 -2.71 -18.68
N THR A 287 -0.03 -2.91 -19.99
CA THR A 287 -1.30 -3.30 -20.62
C THR A 287 -1.18 -4.41 -21.67
N GLU A 288 0.00 -4.98 -21.86
CA GLU A 288 0.27 -5.97 -22.91
C GLU A 288 -0.59 -7.24 -22.84
N HIS A 289 -1.12 -7.59 -21.67
CA HIS A 289 -1.99 -8.76 -21.47
C HIS A 289 -3.46 -8.48 -21.78
N LEU A 290 -3.85 -7.20 -21.90
CA LEU A 290 -5.22 -6.79 -22.13
C LEU A 290 -5.62 -6.90 -23.60
N THR A 291 -6.90 -7.14 -23.85
CA THR A 291 -7.50 -7.08 -25.16
C THR A 291 -7.59 -5.64 -25.69
N ASP A 292 -7.73 -5.48 -27.00
CA ASP A 292 -7.86 -4.15 -27.61
C ASP A 292 -9.11 -3.41 -27.13
N GLU A 293 -10.19 -4.11 -26.83
CA GLU A 293 -11.42 -3.55 -26.26
C GLU A 293 -11.19 -3.02 -24.84
N GLU A 294 -10.51 -3.78 -24.01
CA GLU A 294 -10.15 -3.38 -22.65
C GLU A 294 -9.21 -2.16 -22.65
N LYS A 295 -8.19 -2.18 -23.53
CA LYS A 295 -7.28 -1.05 -23.74
C LYS A 295 -8.02 0.21 -24.18
N ALA A 296 -8.96 0.09 -25.13
CA ALA A 296 -9.76 1.23 -25.62
C ALA A 296 -10.63 1.82 -24.51
N ARG A 297 -11.27 0.97 -23.70
CA ARG A 297 -12.05 1.40 -22.53
C ARG A 297 -11.19 2.20 -21.54
N ILE A 298 -10.05 1.65 -21.15
CA ILE A 298 -9.11 2.29 -20.22
C ILE A 298 -8.59 3.62 -20.76
N LYS A 299 -8.26 3.67 -22.07
CA LYS A 299 -7.81 4.89 -22.72
C LYS A 299 -8.88 5.98 -22.74
N SER A 300 -10.15 5.63 -22.97
CA SER A 300 -11.27 6.60 -22.93
C SER A 300 -11.47 7.16 -21.52
N GLU A 301 -11.35 6.34 -20.50
CA GLU A 301 -11.42 6.74 -19.10
C GLU A 301 -10.24 7.64 -18.69
N ARG A 302 -9.02 7.36 -19.19
CA ARG A 302 -7.81 8.15 -18.93
C ARG A 302 -7.86 9.54 -19.54
N ASN A 303 -8.31 9.69 -20.77
CA ASN A 303 -8.33 10.99 -21.48
C ASN A 303 -9.12 12.06 -20.71
N ILE A 304 -10.14 11.66 -19.96
CA ILE A 304 -10.93 12.55 -19.11
C ILE A 304 -10.12 13.06 -17.92
N LEU A 305 -9.26 12.23 -17.35
CA LEU A 305 -8.39 12.57 -16.21
C LEU A 305 -7.18 13.43 -16.62
N GLU A 306 -6.56 13.10 -17.74
CA GLU A 306 -5.36 13.78 -18.24
C GLU A 306 -5.59 15.26 -18.55
N SER A 307 -6.75 15.59 -19.10
CA SER A 307 -7.13 16.98 -19.38
C SER A 307 -7.13 17.88 -18.14
N LEU A 308 -7.17 17.29 -16.94
CA LEU A 308 -7.32 17.99 -15.67
C LEU A 308 -6.07 17.95 -14.78
N LEU A 309 -5.21 16.96 -14.93
CA LEU A 309 -4.06 16.73 -14.04
C LEU A 309 -2.73 17.26 -14.59
N GLY A 310 -2.65 17.61 -15.88
CA GLY A 310 -1.45 18.20 -16.49
C GLY A 310 -0.21 17.30 -16.35
N THR A 311 -0.36 15.99 -16.49
CA THR A 311 0.71 15.00 -16.30
C THR A 311 1.52 14.78 -17.57
N VAL A 312 2.84 14.62 -17.43
CA VAL A 312 3.72 14.23 -18.53
C VAL A 312 3.71 12.70 -18.62
N GLU A 313 3.30 12.18 -19.76
CA GLU A 313 3.29 10.76 -20.06
C GLU A 313 4.41 10.39 -21.01
N GLN A 314 5.19 9.37 -20.66
CA GLN A 314 6.17 8.76 -21.54
C GLN A 314 5.72 7.35 -21.92
N HIS A 315 5.51 7.11 -23.20
CA HIS A 315 5.25 5.78 -23.73
C HIS A 315 6.57 5.13 -24.18
N ILE A 316 6.85 3.94 -23.64
CA ILE A 316 7.97 3.13 -24.07
C ILE A 316 7.37 1.82 -24.58
N SER A 317 7.50 1.56 -25.87
CA SER A 317 7.11 0.30 -26.48
C SER A 317 8.38 -0.43 -26.93
N ALA A 318 8.56 -1.66 -26.47
CA ALA A 318 9.65 -2.50 -26.93
C ALA A 318 9.18 -3.29 -28.16
N GLN A 319 9.56 -2.85 -29.34
CA GLN A 319 9.33 -3.56 -30.58
C GLN A 319 10.68 -3.95 -31.18
N GLY A 320 11.03 -5.24 -31.12
CA GLY A 320 12.24 -5.79 -31.73
C GLY A 320 11.93 -6.44 -33.08
N ASP A 321 12.93 -6.51 -33.96
CA ASP A 321 12.86 -7.25 -35.20
C ASP A 321 12.70 -8.76 -34.92
N LEU A 322 11.67 -9.37 -35.49
CA LEU A 322 11.38 -10.79 -35.35
C LEU A 322 12.22 -11.60 -36.35
N THR A 323 13.10 -12.44 -35.85
CA THR A 323 13.69 -13.54 -36.61
C THR A 323 12.93 -14.83 -36.32
N LEU A 324 12.47 -15.52 -37.37
CA LEU A 324 11.43 -16.55 -37.27
C LEU A 324 11.86 -17.87 -36.59
N GLU A 325 13.16 -18.15 -36.45
CA GLU A 325 13.65 -19.49 -36.11
C GLU A 325 13.48 -19.87 -34.62
N TYR A 326 13.55 -18.92 -33.73
CA TYR A 326 13.40 -19.12 -32.25
C TYR A 326 12.25 -18.33 -31.64
N ALA A 327 11.44 -17.68 -32.46
CA ALA A 327 10.35 -16.85 -31.96
C ALA A 327 9.21 -17.72 -31.39
N THR A 328 8.83 -17.41 -30.15
CA THR A 328 7.67 -18.00 -29.45
C THR A 328 6.83 -16.88 -28.85
N ALA A 329 5.66 -17.22 -28.36
CA ALA A 329 4.81 -16.23 -27.65
C ALA A 329 5.51 -15.58 -26.43
N THR A 330 6.44 -16.31 -25.80
CA THR A 330 7.20 -15.87 -24.62
C THR A 330 8.66 -15.52 -24.91
N ASN A 331 9.09 -15.71 -26.16
CA ASN A 331 10.38 -15.25 -26.69
C ASN A 331 10.17 -14.67 -28.12
N PRO A 332 9.39 -13.59 -28.25
CA PRO A 332 8.96 -13.07 -29.55
C PRO A 332 10.13 -12.51 -30.39
N THR A 333 11.20 -12.12 -29.74
CA THR A 333 12.40 -11.55 -30.38
C THR A 333 13.47 -12.59 -30.70
N ALA A 334 13.14 -13.88 -30.54
CA ALA A 334 14.00 -15.04 -30.89
C ALA A 334 15.41 -14.98 -30.27
N ILE A 335 15.55 -14.50 -29.05
CA ILE A 335 16.82 -14.45 -28.32
C ILE A 335 17.32 -15.87 -28.08
N THR A 336 18.59 -16.14 -28.44
CA THR A 336 19.22 -17.41 -28.14
C THR A 336 19.76 -17.47 -26.72
N PRO A 337 19.99 -18.67 -26.14
CA PRO A 337 20.60 -18.78 -24.82
C PRO A 337 21.98 -18.09 -24.75
N GLU A 338 22.79 -18.19 -25.81
CA GLU A 338 24.11 -17.56 -25.90
C GLU A 338 24.01 -16.04 -25.81
N GLU A 339 23.06 -15.45 -26.53
CA GLU A 339 22.80 -14.00 -26.46
C GLU A 339 22.25 -13.57 -25.08
N TYR A 340 21.37 -14.40 -24.53
CA TYR A 340 20.69 -14.05 -23.27
C TYR A 340 21.64 -14.09 -22.04
N PHE A 341 22.46 -15.15 -21.95
CA PHE A 341 23.34 -15.38 -20.80
C PHE A 341 24.71 -14.70 -20.92
N ASP A 342 25.00 -14.06 -22.05
CA ASP A 342 26.19 -13.24 -22.20
C ASP A 342 25.95 -11.83 -21.61
N PRO A 343 26.64 -11.45 -20.50
CA PRO A 343 26.47 -10.14 -19.89
C PRO A 343 26.96 -8.99 -20.79
N ASP A 344 27.87 -9.26 -21.71
CA ASP A 344 28.47 -8.25 -22.59
C ASP A 344 27.67 -8.09 -23.90
N PHE A 345 26.72 -9.00 -24.17
CA PHE A 345 25.89 -8.93 -25.35
C PHE A 345 24.76 -7.91 -25.17
N ASP A 346 24.73 -6.90 -26.05
CA ASP A 346 23.66 -5.89 -26.04
C ASP A 346 22.42 -6.42 -26.75
N LEU A 347 21.38 -6.73 -25.98
CA LEU A 347 20.09 -7.14 -26.51
C LEU A 347 19.30 -5.97 -27.16
N GLY A 348 19.73 -4.72 -26.96
CA GLY A 348 18.98 -3.54 -27.41
C GLY A 348 17.59 -3.50 -26.77
N ASN A 349 16.57 -3.43 -27.64
CA ASN A 349 15.16 -3.46 -27.21
C ASN A 349 14.56 -4.87 -27.13
N ARG A 350 15.36 -5.92 -27.39
CA ARG A 350 14.90 -7.31 -27.34
C ARG A 350 14.87 -7.82 -25.91
N ASP A 351 13.84 -8.57 -25.57
CA ASP A 351 13.73 -9.28 -24.30
C ASP A 351 12.89 -10.53 -24.47
N ILE A 352 12.97 -11.42 -23.49
CA ILE A 352 12.06 -12.56 -23.37
C ILE A 352 10.75 -12.10 -22.70
N GLY A 353 9.72 -12.90 -22.84
CA GLY A 353 8.39 -12.59 -22.35
C GLY A 353 7.56 -11.81 -23.38
N ARG A 354 6.35 -11.48 -23.01
CA ARG A 354 5.46 -10.69 -23.88
C ARG A 354 6.01 -9.27 -24.03
N PRO A 355 5.99 -8.68 -25.23
CA PRO A 355 6.44 -7.30 -25.45
C PRO A 355 5.73 -6.33 -24.50
N ILE A 356 6.50 -5.55 -23.76
CA ILE A 356 5.96 -4.68 -22.71
C ILE A 356 5.34 -3.43 -23.34
N GLU A 357 4.07 -3.16 -22.99
CA GLU A 357 3.38 -1.91 -23.26
C GLU A 357 3.36 -1.08 -21.97
N LEU A 358 4.34 -0.21 -21.82
CA LEU A 358 4.59 0.56 -20.60
C LEU A 358 4.21 2.03 -20.77
N SER A 359 3.45 2.53 -19.82
CA SER A 359 3.16 3.94 -19.62
C SER A 359 3.68 4.37 -18.26
N ILE A 360 4.45 5.45 -18.22
CA ILE A 360 5.00 6.01 -16.98
C ILE A 360 4.42 7.41 -16.78
N ARG A 361 3.85 7.61 -15.60
CA ARG A 361 3.33 8.91 -15.17
C ARG A 361 4.03 9.32 -13.88
N THR A 362 4.58 10.52 -13.86
CA THR A 362 5.18 11.09 -12.66
C THR A 362 4.36 12.27 -12.18
N GLN A 363 3.87 12.20 -10.96
CA GLN A 363 3.16 13.28 -10.32
C GLN A 363 4.06 13.91 -9.25
N LYS A 364 4.34 15.20 -9.40
CA LYS A 364 5.18 15.95 -8.47
C LYS A 364 4.31 16.63 -7.43
N PHE A 365 4.63 16.39 -6.17
CA PHE A 365 3.99 17.06 -5.04
C PHE A 365 4.97 17.98 -4.34
N LYS A 366 4.42 19.00 -3.74
CA LYS A 366 5.10 19.86 -2.77
C LYS A 366 4.32 19.74 -1.49
N GLY A 367 4.98 19.93 -0.37
CA GLY A 367 4.32 19.93 0.92
C GLY A 367 4.93 20.97 1.84
N THR A 368 4.29 21.17 2.98
CA THR A 368 4.82 21.99 4.06
C THR A 368 4.72 21.18 5.35
N LEU A 369 5.82 21.13 6.09
CA LEU A 369 5.93 20.46 7.38
C LEU A 369 6.21 21.48 8.48
N TRP A 370 5.53 21.33 9.61
CA TRP A 370 5.81 22.03 10.85
C TRP A 370 6.40 21.03 11.82
N MET A 371 7.71 21.14 12.09
CA MET A 371 8.45 20.22 12.94
C MET A 371 8.76 20.86 14.29
N SER A 372 8.32 20.22 15.37
CA SER A 372 8.62 20.65 16.73
C SER A 372 9.58 19.69 17.42
N GLU A 373 10.69 20.21 17.92
CA GLU A 373 11.66 19.45 18.72
C GLU A 373 11.23 19.34 20.21
N GLU A 374 10.29 20.18 20.64
CA GLU A 374 9.76 20.19 22.00
C GLU A 374 8.54 19.27 22.19
N HIS A 375 8.08 18.63 21.12
CA HIS A 375 6.92 17.75 21.17
C HIS A 375 7.22 16.48 21.96
N PRO A 376 6.34 16.06 22.90
CA PRO A 376 6.62 14.93 23.80
C PRO A 376 6.62 13.57 23.08
N LEU A 377 6.00 13.47 21.90
CA LEU A 377 5.95 12.22 21.14
C LEU A 377 7.15 12.08 20.22
N SER A 378 7.65 10.85 20.10
CA SER A 378 8.63 10.44 19.12
C SER A 378 7.96 9.72 17.96
N LEU A 379 8.22 10.21 16.73
CA LEU A 379 7.71 9.57 15.53
C LEU A 379 8.27 8.14 15.37
N VAL A 380 9.57 7.97 15.65
CA VAL A 380 10.27 6.70 15.45
C VAL A 380 9.93 5.68 16.54
N GLU A 381 9.88 6.12 17.80
CA GLU A 381 9.73 5.20 18.94
C GLU A 381 8.28 4.82 19.22
N GLN A 382 7.35 5.76 19.01
CA GLN A 382 5.95 5.58 19.40
C GLN A 382 5.01 5.37 18.21
N VAL A 383 5.13 6.19 17.17
CA VAL A 383 4.17 6.17 16.04
C VAL A 383 4.53 5.11 15.01
N THR A 384 5.79 4.96 14.66
CA THR A 384 6.22 3.99 13.64
C THR A 384 5.86 2.54 13.98
N PRO A 385 6.04 2.02 15.20
CA PRO A 385 5.64 0.65 15.53
C PRO A 385 4.13 0.41 15.38
N ILE A 386 3.30 1.42 15.66
CA ILE A 386 1.84 1.34 15.49
C ILE A 386 1.49 1.29 14.00
N ILE A 387 2.10 2.16 13.20
CA ILE A 387 1.91 2.17 11.75
C ILE A 387 2.39 0.85 11.14
N ASP A 388 3.50 0.28 11.62
CA ASP A 388 4.02 -1.02 11.19
C ASP A 388 3.03 -2.15 11.49
N LEU A 389 2.39 -2.14 12.65
CA LEU A 389 1.34 -3.10 12.97
C LEU A 389 0.13 -2.95 12.03
N MET A 390 -0.33 -1.71 11.83
CA MET A 390 -1.48 -1.42 10.97
C MET A 390 -1.17 -1.70 9.49
N ALA A 391 0.06 -1.49 9.05
CA ALA A 391 0.50 -1.79 7.68
C ALA A 391 0.44 -3.29 7.33
N ARG A 392 0.47 -4.17 8.35
CA ARG A 392 0.31 -5.62 8.14
C ARG A 392 -1.14 -6.01 7.82
N THR A 393 -2.10 -5.20 8.26
CA THR A 393 -3.53 -5.45 8.09
C THR A 393 -4.15 -4.59 6.98
N SER A 394 -3.51 -3.51 6.56
CA SER A 394 -4.06 -2.56 5.59
C SER A 394 -2.98 -1.96 4.69
N SER A 395 -3.20 -2.04 3.37
CA SER A 395 -2.31 -1.46 2.35
C SER A 395 -2.19 0.08 2.44
N HIS A 396 -3.21 0.76 2.95
CA HIS A 396 -3.18 2.21 3.18
C HIS A 396 -2.11 2.60 4.18
N PHE A 397 -2.01 1.83 5.28
CA PHE A 397 -0.99 2.07 6.30
C PHE A 397 0.41 1.68 5.83
N ALA A 398 0.55 0.74 4.90
CA ALA A 398 1.83 0.41 4.30
C ALA A 398 2.43 1.64 3.57
N ARG A 399 1.62 2.41 2.85
CA ARG A 399 2.07 3.66 2.20
C ARG A 399 2.36 4.77 3.17
N LEU A 400 1.55 4.89 4.22
CA LEU A 400 1.82 5.84 5.30
C LEU A 400 3.15 5.49 5.98
N ARG A 401 3.45 4.21 6.16
CA ARG A 401 4.74 3.73 6.64
C ARG A 401 5.90 4.21 5.76
N ASP A 402 5.79 4.03 4.44
CA ASP A 402 6.83 4.46 3.51
C ASP A 402 7.08 5.97 3.59
N PHE A 403 6.03 6.76 3.78
CA PHE A 403 6.14 8.19 3.98
C PHE A 403 6.80 8.55 5.34
N VAL A 404 6.40 7.88 6.41
CA VAL A 404 6.91 8.14 7.77
C VAL A 404 8.36 7.69 7.94
N THR A 405 8.82 6.70 7.16
CA THR A 405 10.22 6.25 7.14
C THR A 405 11.17 7.20 6.39
N LEU A 406 10.65 8.25 5.76
CA LEU A 406 11.48 9.31 5.18
C LEU A 406 12.33 9.97 6.28
N LYS A 407 13.52 10.41 5.91
CA LYS A 407 14.39 11.16 6.82
C LYS A 407 13.85 12.58 6.98
N PHE A 408 12.85 12.73 7.85
CA PHE A 408 12.35 14.05 8.24
C PHE A 408 13.42 14.90 8.94
N PRO A 409 13.28 16.23 8.89
CA PRO A 409 14.00 17.11 9.79
C PRO A 409 13.75 16.73 11.26
N PRO A 410 14.67 17.10 12.19
CA PRO A 410 14.52 16.76 13.61
C PRO A 410 13.19 17.23 14.21
N GLY A 411 12.64 16.41 15.11
CA GLY A 411 11.41 16.69 15.83
C GLY A 411 10.22 15.85 15.38
N PHE A 412 9.05 16.22 15.87
CA PHE A 412 7.77 15.61 15.54
C PHE A 412 6.98 16.51 14.57
N PRO A 413 6.34 15.95 13.51
CA PRO A 413 5.54 16.73 12.58
C PRO A 413 4.19 17.10 13.23
N VAL A 414 4.10 18.27 13.82
CA VAL A 414 2.87 18.75 14.48
C VAL A 414 1.78 19.18 13.47
N LYS A 415 2.19 19.51 12.23
CA LYS A 415 1.28 19.83 11.14
C LYS A 415 1.93 19.48 9.80
N ILE A 416 1.11 18.95 8.91
CA ILE A 416 1.50 18.58 7.54
C ILE A 416 0.46 19.16 6.57
N GLU A 417 0.89 19.84 5.52
CA GLU A 417 0.03 20.30 4.43
C GLU A 417 0.56 19.81 3.09
N ILE A 418 -0.31 19.22 2.28
CA ILE A 418 0.01 18.71 0.96
C ILE A 418 -1.04 19.24 -0.03
N PRO A 419 -0.68 20.17 -0.92
CA PRO A 419 -1.55 20.57 -2.00
C PRO A 419 -1.70 19.45 -3.02
N LEU A 420 -2.93 19.06 -3.32
CA LEU A 420 -3.30 18.02 -4.26
C LEU A 420 -4.01 18.63 -5.48
N PHE A 421 -3.55 18.27 -6.68
CA PHE A 421 -4.22 18.63 -7.95
C PHE A 421 -4.57 20.12 -8.13
N HIS A 422 -3.81 21.02 -7.54
CA HIS A 422 -4.04 22.49 -7.58
C HIS A 422 -5.41 22.96 -7.03
N VAL A 423 -6.31 22.07 -6.70
CA VAL A 423 -7.68 22.37 -6.27
C VAL A 423 -7.98 21.91 -4.84
N LEU A 424 -7.23 20.95 -4.32
CA LEU A 424 -7.38 20.39 -2.99
C LEU A 424 -6.11 20.62 -2.16
N ASN A 425 -6.30 20.78 -0.86
CA ASN A 425 -5.22 20.79 0.10
C ASN A 425 -5.55 19.79 1.22
N ALA A 426 -4.69 18.81 1.42
CA ALA A 426 -4.77 17.87 2.53
C ALA A 426 -3.98 18.44 3.71
N ARG A 427 -4.60 18.48 4.89
CA ARG A 427 -3.99 18.97 6.13
C ARG A 427 -4.14 17.93 7.22
N ILE A 428 -3.06 17.63 7.91
CA ILE A 428 -3.04 16.82 9.12
C ILE A 428 -2.44 17.67 10.25
N THR A 429 -3.09 17.69 11.41
CA THR A 429 -2.62 18.46 12.56
C THR A 429 -2.76 17.59 13.81
N PHE A 430 -1.73 17.55 14.64
CA PHE A 430 -1.72 16.84 15.91
C PHE A 430 -1.88 17.83 17.06
N GLY A 431 -2.70 17.48 18.05
CA GLY A 431 -2.99 18.35 19.18
C GLY A 431 -3.42 17.56 20.41
N ASN A 432 -3.66 18.27 21.49
CA ASN A 432 -4.12 17.75 22.78
C ASN A 432 -3.29 16.53 23.28
N VAL A 433 -1.99 16.58 23.04
CA VAL A 433 -1.09 15.50 23.41
C VAL A 433 -1.04 15.37 24.92
N ASN A 434 -1.26 14.14 25.42
CA ASN A 434 -1.30 13.78 26.85
C ASN A 434 -2.30 14.60 27.70
N LYS A 435 -3.28 15.25 27.05
CA LYS A 435 -4.40 15.91 27.73
C LYS A 435 -5.63 15.01 27.64
N CYS A 436 -5.67 13.98 28.45
CA CYS A 436 -6.80 13.05 28.50
C CYS A 436 -7.95 13.72 29.30
N SER A 437 -8.97 14.23 28.60
CA SER A 437 -10.25 14.57 29.24
C SER A 437 -11.06 13.27 29.37
N THR A 438 -11.39 12.89 30.60
CA THR A 438 -12.38 11.85 30.87
C THR A 438 -13.75 12.29 30.35
N GLU A 439 -14.50 11.40 29.69
CA GLU A 439 -15.82 11.70 29.09
C GLU A 439 -16.87 12.26 30.04
N GLU A 440 -16.60 12.31 31.36
CA GLU A 440 -17.51 12.86 32.36
C GLU A 440 -17.65 14.39 32.33
N GLU A 441 -16.72 15.13 31.68
CA GLU A 441 -16.78 16.60 31.64
C GLU A 441 -17.64 17.18 30.50
N VAL A 442 -18.11 16.36 29.54
CA VAL A 442 -18.92 16.87 28.43
C VAL A 442 -20.38 17.12 28.81
N ASN A 443 -20.86 16.60 29.95
CA ASN A 443 -22.26 16.73 30.37
C ASN A 443 -22.50 17.73 31.52
N SER A 444 -21.49 18.41 32.04
CA SER A 444 -21.68 19.45 33.08
C SER A 444 -21.10 20.79 32.62
N SER A 445 -21.95 21.59 31.99
CA SER A 445 -21.68 23.02 31.88
C SER A 445 -21.93 23.70 33.25
N ALA A 446 -20.92 23.79 34.10
CA ALA A 446 -20.87 24.74 35.17
C ALA A 446 -19.42 24.99 35.58
N ALA A 447 -19.08 26.27 35.65
CA ALA A 447 -17.77 26.81 35.93
C ALA A 447 -17.03 26.15 37.11
N ALA A 448 -15.84 25.62 36.81
CA ALA A 448 -14.83 25.38 37.84
C ALA A 448 -13.47 25.85 37.33
N THR A 449 -12.84 26.69 38.13
CA THR A 449 -11.50 27.25 38.01
C THR A 449 -10.45 26.13 37.98
N PRO A 450 -9.39 26.23 37.14
CA PRO A 450 -8.33 25.21 37.10
C PRO A 450 -7.43 25.38 38.32
N THR A 451 -7.46 24.42 39.21
CA THR A 451 -6.41 24.23 40.22
C THR A 451 -5.34 23.31 39.62
N SER A 452 -4.16 23.88 39.44
CA SER A 452 -2.93 23.16 39.07
C SER A 452 -2.52 22.21 40.19
N SER A 453 -2.57 20.90 39.94
CA SER A 453 -1.77 19.92 40.65
C SER A 453 -1.25 18.93 39.62
N GLY A 454 0.08 18.99 39.40
CA GLY A 454 0.77 18.02 38.57
C GLY A 454 0.77 16.66 39.26
N GLU A 455 0.25 15.69 38.58
CA GLU A 455 0.50 14.27 38.78
C GLU A 455 0.29 13.61 37.41
N ASP A 456 1.16 12.69 37.07
CA ASP A 456 1.39 12.02 35.82
C ASP A 456 0.10 11.74 35.03
N ASP A 457 0.06 12.22 33.75
CA ASP A 457 -0.99 11.97 32.76
C ASP A 457 -0.96 10.50 32.28
N GLU A 458 -1.24 9.57 33.19
CA GLU A 458 -1.32 8.14 32.88
C GLU A 458 -2.65 7.83 32.21
N VAL A 459 -2.58 7.18 31.01
CA VAL A 459 -3.78 6.75 30.27
C VAL A 459 -4.56 5.74 31.11
N CYS A 460 -5.77 6.10 31.52
CA CYS A 460 -6.60 5.24 32.35
C CYS A 460 -6.94 3.92 31.65
N PRO A 461 -6.68 2.75 32.24
CA PRO A 461 -7.01 1.46 31.64
C PRO A 461 -8.49 1.28 31.25
N SER A 462 -9.40 1.97 31.91
CA SER A 462 -10.84 1.93 31.61
C SER A 462 -11.19 2.45 30.21
N VAL A 463 -10.33 3.26 29.60
CA VAL A 463 -10.50 3.75 28.24
C VAL A 463 -10.60 2.60 27.22
N PHE A 464 -9.92 1.48 27.49
CA PHE A 464 -9.94 0.31 26.62
C PHE A 464 -11.09 -0.66 26.93
N GLU A 465 -11.94 -0.35 27.88
CA GLU A 465 -13.10 -1.17 28.24
C GLU A 465 -14.32 -0.75 27.45
N VAL A 466 -15.15 -1.73 27.11
CA VAL A 466 -16.42 -1.51 26.43
C VAL A 466 -17.53 -1.62 27.47
N PRO A 467 -18.53 -0.70 27.48
CA PRO A 467 -19.66 -0.78 28.39
C PRO A 467 -20.32 -2.16 28.36
N SER A 468 -20.62 -2.70 29.55
CA SER A 468 -21.23 -4.04 29.67
C SER A 468 -22.65 -4.11 29.12
N SER A 469 -23.30 -2.97 28.89
CA SER A 469 -24.62 -2.87 28.27
C SER A 469 -24.62 -3.13 26.77
N TYR A 470 -23.46 -3.04 26.12
CA TYR A 470 -23.35 -3.18 24.67
C TYR A 470 -23.50 -4.65 24.23
N HIS A 471 -24.25 -4.84 23.16
CA HIS A 471 -24.46 -6.15 22.57
C HIS A 471 -23.19 -6.64 21.86
N ARG A 472 -22.59 -7.74 22.35
CA ARG A 472 -21.37 -8.31 21.78
C ARG A 472 -21.72 -9.31 20.69
N ARG A 473 -21.19 -9.10 19.49
CA ARG A 473 -21.17 -10.07 18.41
C ARG A 473 -19.79 -10.68 18.35
N GLY A 474 -19.68 -11.98 18.52
CA GLY A 474 -18.44 -12.73 18.42
C GLY A 474 -18.44 -13.58 17.17
N GLY A 475 -17.42 -13.51 16.37
CA GLY A 475 -17.09 -14.42 15.30
C GLY A 475 -15.60 -14.68 15.32
N SER A 476 -15.17 -15.96 15.35
CA SER A 476 -13.80 -16.28 14.96
C SER A 476 -13.76 -16.13 13.44
N ARG A 477 -13.30 -15.01 12.95
CA ARG A 477 -12.92 -14.85 11.55
C ARG A 477 -11.42 -15.10 11.47
N HIS A 478 -11.02 -15.93 10.53
CA HIS A 478 -9.64 -15.98 10.09
C HIS A 478 -9.25 -14.56 9.66
N MET A 479 -8.06 -14.13 10.07
CA MET A 479 -7.49 -12.87 9.63
C MET A 479 -7.49 -12.87 8.11
N ASN A 480 -8.47 -12.20 7.50
CA ASN A 480 -8.45 -11.94 6.07
C ASN A 480 -7.26 -11.00 5.86
N VAL A 481 -6.12 -11.60 5.52
CA VAL A 481 -5.01 -10.82 4.96
C VAL A 481 -5.59 -10.12 3.74
N PRO A 482 -5.63 -8.79 3.72
CA PRO A 482 -6.22 -8.08 2.59
C PRO A 482 -5.51 -8.56 1.33
N SER A 483 -6.24 -9.29 0.50
CA SER A 483 -5.79 -9.59 -0.84
C SER A 483 -5.57 -8.24 -1.51
N ASN A 484 -4.43 -8.02 -1.99
CA ASN A 484 -3.88 -6.90 -2.75
C ASN A 484 -4.88 -5.84 -3.26
N ASP A 485 -5.59 -5.21 -2.33
CA ASP A 485 -6.50 -4.09 -2.64
C ASP A 485 -5.75 -2.84 -3.12
N GLU A 486 -4.40 -2.89 -3.11
CA GLU A 486 -3.59 -1.73 -3.46
C GLU A 486 -3.69 -1.38 -4.95
N GLU A 487 -3.63 -2.38 -5.82
CA GLU A 487 -3.88 -2.19 -7.26
C GLU A 487 -5.35 -1.88 -7.51
N LEU A 488 -6.25 -2.51 -6.73
CA LEU A 488 -7.68 -2.29 -6.77
C LEU A 488 -8.09 -0.96 -6.18
N LEU A 489 -7.42 -0.51 -5.14
CA LEU A 489 -7.65 0.80 -4.56
C LEU A 489 -7.23 1.93 -5.50
N GLN A 490 -6.09 1.78 -6.18
CA GLN A 490 -5.68 2.75 -7.20
C GLN A 490 -6.69 2.82 -8.33
N TYR A 491 -7.21 1.66 -8.75
CA TYR A 491 -8.30 1.59 -9.72
C TYR A 491 -9.60 2.18 -9.14
N ALA A 492 -9.95 1.89 -7.88
CA ALA A 492 -11.14 2.42 -7.22
C ALA A 492 -11.03 3.93 -6.94
N ILE A 493 -9.86 4.44 -6.55
CA ILE A 493 -9.60 5.89 -6.45
C ILE A 493 -9.72 6.53 -7.83
N HIS A 494 -9.18 5.87 -8.86
CA HIS A 494 -9.30 6.29 -10.25
C HIS A 494 -10.76 6.30 -10.70
N GLN A 495 -11.53 5.25 -10.44
CA GLN A 495 -12.96 5.16 -10.73
C GLN A 495 -13.79 6.15 -9.91
N SER A 496 -13.53 6.32 -8.63
CA SER A 496 -14.22 7.29 -7.77
C SER A 496 -13.97 8.72 -8.22
N LEU A 497 -12.77 9.04 -8.71
CA LEU A 497 -12.48 10.34 -9.32
C LEU A 497 -13.18 10.52 -10.68
N LEU A 498 -13.43 9.44 -11.41
CA LEU A 498 -14.20 9.45 -12.65
C LEU A 498 -15.71 9.58 -12.41
N GLU A 499 -16.24 8.89 -11.39
CA GLU A 499 -17.66 8.94 -11.03
C GLU A 499 -18.06 10.28 -10.42
N SER A 500 -17.18 10.91 -9.65
CA SER A 500 -17.40 12.27 -9.12
C SER A 500 -17.49 13.36 -10.20
N ARG A 501 -17.27 13.00 -11.46
CA ARG A 501 -17.28 13.90 -12.64
C ARG A 501 -18.41 13.66 -13.61
N ARG A 502 -19.30 12.71 -13.36
CA ARG A 502 -20.54 12.66 -14.15
C ARG A 502 -21.25 13.99 -13.96
N ASP A 503 -21.26 14.75 -15.05
CA ASP A 503 -21.78 16.10 -15.20
C ASP A 503 -23.13 16.29 -14.46
N PRO A 504 -23.26 17.26 -13.56
CA PRO A 504 -24.53 17.60 -12.91
C PRO A 504 -25.66 17.95 -13.89
N SER A 505 -25.36 18.22 -15.17
CA SER A 505 -26.34 18.52 -16.21
C SER A 505 -27.12 17.28 -16.69
N GLN A 506 -26.64 16.05 -16.49
CA GLN A 506 -27.37 14.84 -16.87
C GLN A 506 -28.33 14.31 -15.80
N VAL A 507 -28.26 14.82 -14.57
CA VAL A 507 -29.18 14.45 -13.48
C VAL A 507 -30.58 15.08 -13.66
N ARG A 508 -30.77 15.99 -14.61
CA ARG A 508 -32.08 16.65 -14.86
C ARG A 508 -33.04 15.90 -15.78
N GLN A 509 -32.72 14.68 -16.22
CA GLN A 509 -33.62 13.86 -17.05
C GLN A 509 -33.95 12.50 -16.45
N LEU A 510 -34.33 12.46 -15.16
CA LEU A 510 -35.09 11.34 -14.63
C LEU A 510 -36.57 11.71 -14.67
N PRO A 511 -37.44 10.88 -15.29
CA PRO A 511 -38.87 11.17 -15.38
C PRO A 511 -39.47 11.11 -13.98
N HIS A 512 -40.34 12.08 -13.70
CA HIS A 512 -41.23 12.09 -12.54
C HIS A 512 -42.00 10.75 -12.41
N LEU A 513 -41.63 9.93 -11.45
CA LEU A 513 -42.46 8.85 -10.97
C LEU A 513 -43.52 9.45 -10.03
N SER A 514 -44.73 9.70 -10.59
CA SER A 514 -45.90 10.01 -9.81
C SER A 514 -46.33 8.77 -9.01
N PHE A 515 -46.42 8.93 -7.71
CA PHE A 515 -47.08 7.96 -6.83
C PHE A 515 -48.59 8.11 -6.97
N PRO A 516 -49.34 7.01 -7.12
CA PRO A 516 -50.80 7.06 -6.99
C PRO A 516 -51.21 7.14 -5.52
N SER A 517 -52.24 7.89 -5.30
CA SER A 517 -52.94 8.19 -4.05
C SER A 517 -53.40 6.96 -3.26
#